data_e9c28885147505d9872deeae21141f1f
#
_entry.id   e9c28885147505d9872deeae21141f1f
#
_cell.length_a   1.000
_cell.length_b   1.000
_cell.length_c   1.000
_cell.angle_alpha   90.00
_cell.angle_beta   90.00
_cell.angle_gamma   90.00
#
_symmetry.space_group_name_H-M   'P 1'
#
loop_
_entity.id
_entity.type
_entity.pdbx_description
1 polymer ?
#
loop_
_entity_poly.entity_id
_entity_poly.type
_entity_poly.pdbx_seq_one_letter_code
_entity_poly.pdbx_strand_id
1 'polypeptide(L)'
;MKKSVMLAMALMLPAFILSVQAADTQGTLTDAEIAHIVVTANTADIENGNLAKKKASNEDVHGYAHRMISDHTDSNRQATELAKKLNVTPKDNAISQSLKDDAKAGLEKLKGLSGKEFDKAYIDGEIALHKKVIEVADNKLVPNVKNEELKALLVKTRPILVSHLEHAEKIKSTLK
;
A
#
# COMPACT_ATOMS: atom_id res chain seq x y z
N MET A 1 36.86 -65.89 37.37
CA MET A 1 35.64 -65.02 37.31
C MET A 1 36.01 -63.79 36.48
N LYS A 2 35.74 -63.76 35.22
CA LYS A 2 36.09 -62.67 34.28
C LYS A 2 34.82 -61.83 34.10
N LYS A 3 34.84 -60.57 34.51
CA LYS A 3 33.74 -59.59 34.29
C LYS A 3 34.01 -58.87 32.98
N SER A 4 33.16 -59.14 31.97
CA SER A 4 33.18 -58.43 30.69
C SER A 4 32.42 -57.10 30.87
N VAL A 5 33.08 -55.99 30.57
CA VAL A 5 32.52 -54.66 30.52
C VAL A 5 32.11 -54.43 29.05
N MET A 6 30.80 -54.36 28.77
CA MET A 6 30.28 -53.90 27.48
C MET A 6 30.31 -52.38 27.42
N LEU A 7 31.11 -51.83 26.51
CA LEU A 7 31.15 -50.42 26.16
C LEU A 7 30.10 -50.13 25.13
N ALA A 8 28.99 -49.44 25.52
CA ALA A 8 27.96 -49.00 24.63
C ALA A 8 28.41 -47.69 23.95
N MET A 9 28.71 -47.80 22.66
CA MET A 9 29.06 -46.64 21.82
C MET A 9 27.77 -46.00 21.29
N ALA A 10 27.36 -44.86 21.88
CA ALA A 10 26.23 -44.11 21.40
C ALA A 10 26.64 -43.32 20.15
N LEU A 11 26.12 -43.71 18.98
CA LEU A 11 26.20 -42.91 17.74
C LEU A 11 25.27 -41.68 17.88
N MET A 12 25.85 -40.52 18.07
CA MET A 12 25.14 -39.24 17.87
C MET A 12 25.11 -38.95 16.36
N LEU A 13 23.93 -39.09 15.75
CA LEU A 13 23.67 -38.51 14.43
C LEU A 13 23.44 -36.98 14.58
N PRO A 14 24.16 -36.16 13.80
CA PRO A 14 23.84 -34.73 13.77
C PRO A 14 22.49 -34.55 13.04
N ALA A 15 21.49 -34.00 13.75
CA ALA A 15 20.26 -33.54 13.14
C ALA A 15 20.58 -32.32 12.27
N PHE A 16 20.60 -32.52 10.95
CA PHE A 16 20.61 -31.44 9.96
C PHE A 16 19.24 -30.76 10.04
N ILE A 17 19.15 -29.64 10.75
CA ILE A 17 18.00 -28.75 10.68
C ILE A 17 18.10 -28.04 9.33
N LEU A 18 17.39 -28.56 8.31
CA LEU A 18 17.11 -27.80 7.10
C LEU A 18 16.22 -26.63 7.52
N SER A 19 16.82 -25.44 7.66
CA SER A 19 16.08 -24.18 7.68
C SER A 19 15.47 -24.03 6.29
N VAL A 20 14.20 -24.42 6.13
CA VAL A 20 13.38 -24.02 4.98
C VAL A 20 13.18 -22.53 5.15
N GLN A 21 14.07 -21.75 4.55
CA GLN A 21 13.82 -20.35 4.25
C GLN A 21 12.63 -20.37 3.30
N ALA A 22 11.46 -20.00 3.78
CA ALA A 22 10.34 -19.67 2.92
C ALA A 22 10.82 -18.52 2.02
N ALA A 23 11.29 -18.86 0.82
CA ALA A 23 11.53 -17.88 -0.22
C ALA A 23 10.19 -17.16 -0.41
N ASP A 24 10.21 -15.84 -0.28
CA ASP A 24 9.08 -14.96 -0.57
C ASP A 24 8.73 -15.18 -2.06
N THR A 25 7.79 -16.10 -2.31
CA THR A 25 7.34 -16.49 -3.66
C THR A 25 6.34 -15.47 -4.20
N GLN A 26 6.47 -14.20 -3.85
CA GLN A 26 5.83 -13.14 -4.60
C GLN A 26 6.58 -13.03 -5.94
N GLY A 27 6.05 -13.71 -6.95
CA GLY A 27 6.56 -13.63 -8.32
C GLY A 27 6.68 -12.18 -8.76
N THR A 28 7.57 -11.93 -9.73
CA THR A 28 7.79 -10.59 -10.33
C THR A 28 6.45 -10.02 -10.81
N LEU A 29 6.08 -8.82 -10.32
CA LEU A 29 4.84 -8.16 -10.74
C LEU A 29 4.84 -7.89 -12.25
N THR A 30 3.73 -8.16 -12.89
CA THR A 30 3.48 -7.78 -14.29
C THR A 30 2.97 -6.34 -14.39
N ASP A 31 3.13 -5.71 -15.54
CA ASP A 31 2.60 -4.35 -15.79
C ASP A 31 1.08 -4.27 -15.57
N ALA A 32 0.34 -5.36 -15.86
CA ALA A 32 -1.10 -5.45 -15.60
C ALA A 32 -1.42 -5.43 -14.09
N GLU A 33 -0.64 -6.11 -13.28
CA GLU A 33 -0.78 -6.11 -11.82
C GLU A 33 -0.35 -4.78 -11.22
N ILE A 34 0.71 -4.16 -11.75
CA ILE A 34 1.16 -2.81 -11.35
C ILE A 34 0.08 -1.77 -11.64
N ALA A 35 -0.50 -1.79 -12.86
CA ALA A 35 -1.59 -0.89 -13.22
C ALA A 35 -2.81 -1.06 -12.30
N HIS A 36 -3.14 -2.29 -11.91
CA HIS A 36 -4.24 -2.56 -10.98
C HIS A 36 -3.95 -2.04 -9.56
N ILE A 37 -2.71 -2.17 -9.06
CA ILE A 37 -2.30 -1.62 -7.77
C ILE A 37 -2.48 -0.09 -7.75
N VAL A 38 -2.02 0.60 -8.81
CA VAL A 38 -2.14 2.06 -8.93
C VAL A 38 -3.60 2.51 -8.89
N VAL A 39 -4.47 1.88 -9.70
CA VAL A 39 -5.90 2.21 -9.74
C VAL A 39 -6.56 1.93 -8.39
N THR A 40 -6.19 0.85 -7.72
CA THR A 40 -6.74 0.47 -6.41
C THR A 40 -6.37 1.50 -5.33
N ALA A 41 -5.09 1.90 -5.26
CA ALA A 41 -4.65 2.92 -4.32
C ALA A 41 -5.38 4.25 -4.53
N ASN A 42 -5.42 4.74 -5.77
CA ASN A 42 -6.13 5.97 -6.10
C ASN A 42 -7.63 5.90 -5.74
N THR A 43 -8.27 4.75 -5.95
CA THR A 43 -9.70 4.56 -5.63
C THR A 43 -9.93 4.67 -4.12
N ALA A 44 -9.03 4.11 -3.30
CA ALA A 44 -9.10 4.22 -1.84
C ALA A 44 -9.04 5.68 -1.37
N ASP A 45 -8.10 6.47 -1.91
CA ASP A 45 -7.98 7.90 -1.59
C ASP A 45 -9.23 8.69 -2.01
N ILE A 46 -9.79 8.42 -3.19
CA ILE A 46 -11.01 9.06 -3.68
C ILE A 46 -12.20 8.74 -2.77
N GLU A 47 -12.37 7.48 -2.34
CA GLU A 47 -13.47 7.07 -1.46
C GLU A 47 -13.35 7.71 -0.08
N ASN A 48 -12.16 7.67 0.52
CA ASN A 48 -11.88 8.32 1.81
C ASN A 48 -12.09 9.83 1.72
N GLY A 49 -11.56 10.46 0.68
CA GLY A 49 -11.73 11.89 0.42
C GLY A 49 -13.19 12.30 0.26
N ASN A 50 -14.00 11.50 -0.47
CA ASN A 50 -15.44 11.75 -0.62
C ASN A 50 -16.21 11.67 0.70
N LEU A 51 -15.80 10.79 1.61
CA LEU A 51 -16.35 10.75 2.96
C LEU A 51 -15.89 11.95 3.78
N ALA A 52 -14.61 12.30 3.73
CA ALA A 52 -14.02 13.42 4.46
C ALA A 52 -14.61 14.78 4.00
N LYS A 53 -14.81 14.96 2.69
CA LYS A 53 -15.52 16.14 2.15
C LYS A 53 -16.90 16.39 2.79
N LYS A 54 -17.58 15.31 3.23
CA LYS A 54 -18.92 15.41 3.85
C LYS A 54 -18.89 15.54 5.36
N LYS A 55 -17.86 15.02 6.03
CA LYS A 55 -17.81 14.82 7.48
C LYS A 55 -16.75 15.65 8.20
N ALA A 56 -15.72 16.13 7.50
CA ALA A 56 -14.66 16.91 8.11
C ALA A 56 -15.21 18.18 8.76
N SER A 57 -14.78 18.44 9.98
CA SER A 57 -15.13 19.63 10.76
C SER A 57 -14.03 20.72 10.73
N ASN A 58 -12.80 20.32 10.41
CA ASN A 58 -11.65 21.20 10.27
C ASN A 58 -11.47 21.61 8.80
N GLU A 59 -11.25 22.91 8.53
CA GLU A 59 -11.14 23.44 7.18
C GLU A 59 -9.91 22.91 6.42
N ASP A 60 -8.76 22.71 7.11
CA ASP A 60 -7.57 22.17 6.48
C ASP A 60 -7.78 20.70 6.06
N VAL A 61 -8.48 19.94 6.92
CA VAL A 61 -8.86 18.54 6.61
C VAL A 61 -9.81 18.48 5.43
N HIS A 62 -10.80 19.37 5.38
CA HIS A 62 -11.72 19.47 4.26
C HIS A 62 -11.01 19.85 2.95
N GLY A 63 -10.10 20.83 3.02
CA GLY A 63 -9.27 21.22 1.87
C GLY A 63 -8.36 20.09 1.38
N TYR A 64 -7.76 19.35 2.31
CA TYR A 64 -6.95 18.16 1.98
C TYR A 64 -7.79 17.10 1.26
N ALA A 65 -8.99 16.80 1.75
CA ALA A 65 -9.90 15.84 1.12
C ALA A 65 -10.25 16.24 -0.33
N HIS A 66 -10.50 17.52 -0.58
CA HIS A 66 -10.72 18.02 -1.95
C HIS A 66 -9.50 17.78 -2.85
N ARG A 67 -8.30 18.04 -2.33
CA ARG A 67 -7.05 17.78 -3.06
C ARG A 67 -6.90 16.31 -3.40
N MET A 68 -7.13 15.39 -2.44
CA MET A 68 -7.05 13.95 -2.66
C MET A 68 -8.00 13.49 -3.76
N ILE A 69 -9.27 13.92 -3.71
CA ILE A 69 -10.26 13.60 -4.76
C ILE A 69 -9.77 14.07 -6.13
N SER A 70 -9.30 15.31 -6.24
CA SER A 70 -8.85 15.89 -7.51
C SER A 70 -7.64 15.14 -8.08
N ASP A 71 -6.57 15.06 -7.31
CA ASP A 71 -5.28 14.56 -7.78
C ASP A 71 -5.34 13.05 -8.08
N HIS A 72 -6.03 12.27 -7.24
CA HIS A 72 -6.19 10.83 -7.47
C HIS A 72 -7.20 10.50 -8.58
N THR A 73 -8.22 11.34 -8.83
CA THR A 73 -9.10 11.21 -10.01
C THR A 73 -8.30 11.43 -11.30
N ASP A 74 -7.45 12.45 -11.34
CA ASP A 74 -6.57 12.71 -12.48
C ASP A 74 -5.55 11.59 -12.69
N SER A 75 -4.98 11.07 -11.61
CA SER A 75 -4.06 9.92 -11.64
C SER A 75 -4.77 8.68 -12.21
N ASN A 76 -5.99 8.37 -11.77
CA ASN A 76 -6.77 7.25 -12.29
C ASN A 76 -7.09 7.42 -13.78
N ARG A 77 -7.42 8.62 -14.23
CA ARG A 77 -7.64 8.90 -15.65
C ARG A 77 -6.38 8.62 -16.45
N GLN A 78 -5.22 9.14 -16.04
CA GLN A 78 -3.94 8.92 -16.72
C GLN A 78 -3.57 7.42 -16.76
N ALA A 79 -3.72 6.70 -15.65
CA ALA A 79 -3.44 5.27 -15.58
C ALA A 79 -4.37 4.45 -16.50
N THR A 80 -5.65 4.80 -16.55
CA THR A 80 -6.65 4.12 -17.39
C THR A 80 -6.41 4.39 -18.88
N GLU A 81 -6.09 5.62 -19.25
CA GLU A 81 -5.76 6.00 -20.64
C GLU A 81 -4.49 5.27 -21.09
N LEU A 82 -3.48 5.20 -20.23
CA LEU A 82 -2.25 4.46 -20.53
C LEU A 82 -2.51 2.96 -20.68
N ALA A 83 -3.26 2.34 -19.77
CA ALA A 83 -3.62 0.93 -19.87
C ALA A 83 -4.34 0.60 -21.18
N LYS A 84 -5.29 1.46 -21.62
CA LYS A 84 -5.97 1.34 -22.92
C LYS A 84 -4.99 1.46 -24.09
N LYS A 85 -4.12 2.46 -24.06
CA LYS A 85 -3.10 2.68 -25.10
C LYS A 85 -2.18 1.47 -25.28
N LEU A 86 -1.81 0.84 -24.16
CA LEU A 86 -0.91 -0.31 -24.14
C LEU A 86 -1.63 -1.66 -24.34
N ASN A 87 -2.96 -1.66 -24.49
CA ASN A 87 -3.79 -2.87 -24.51
C ASN A 87 -3.55 -3.76 -23.26
N VAL A 88 -3.30 -3.15 -22.11
CA VAL A 88 -3.12 -3.82 -20.83
C VAL A 88 -4.44 -3.80 -20.06
N THR A 89 -4.95 -4.97 -19.72
CA THR A 89 -6.09 -5.09 -18.80
C THR A 89 -5.55 -5.22 -17.37
N PRO A 90 -5.84 -4.26 -16.46
CA PRO A 90 -5.41 -4.34 -15.06
C PRO A 90 -5.84 -5.66 -14.43
N LYS A 91 -4.91 -6.31 -13.71
CA LYS A 91 -5.11 -7.62 -13.10
C LYS A 91 -4.96 -7.57 -11.59
N ASP A 92 -5.94 -8.12 -10.87
CA ASP A 92 -5.91 -8.20 -9.40
C ASP A 92 -4.75 -9.08 -8.90
N ASN A 93 -4.26 -8.77 -7.70
CA ASN A 93 -3.11 -9.44 -7.09
C ASN A 93 -3.13 -9.24 -5.56
N ALA A 94 -2.24 -9.93 -4.84
CA ALA A 94 -2.21 -9.90 -3.39
C ALA A 94 -2.00 -8.47 -2.81
N ILE A 95 -1.21 -7.61 -3.47
CA ILE A 95 -0.98 -6.23 -3.01
C ILE A 95 -2.24 -5.39 -3.18
N SER A 96 -2.88 -5.42 -4.35
CA SER A 96 -4.12 -4.69 -4.58
C SER A 96 -5.25 -5.18 -3.69
N GLN A 97 -5.32 -6.48 -3.40
CA GLN A 97 -6.29 -7.04 -2.47
C GLN A 97 -6.06 -6.52 -1.04
N SER A 98 -4.80 -6.53 -0.56
CA SER A 98 -4.45 -5.95 0.76
C SER A 98 -4.82 -4.47 0.86
N LEU A 99 -4.58 -3.69 -0.21
CA LEU A 99 -4.98 -2.27 -0.24
C LEU A 99 -6.50 -2.09 -0.17
N LYS A 100 -7.27 -2.92 -0.88
CA LYS A 100 -8.75 -2.90 -0.82
C LYS A 100 -9.27 -3.23 0.58
N ASP A 101 -8.70 -4.26 1.21
CA ASP A 101 -9.13 -4.70 2.54
C ASP A 101 -8.83 -3.63 3.60
N ASP A 102 -7.63 -3.03 3.55
CA ASP A 102 -7.24 -1.93 4.44
C ASP A 102 -8.12 -0.70 4.23
N ALA A 103 -8.37 -0.33 2.96
CA ALA A 103 -9.22 0.81 2.62
C ALA A 103 -10.65 0.61 3.12
N LYS A 104 -11.22 -0.59 2.93
CA LYS A 104 -12.54 -0.94 3.42
C LYS A 104 -12.62 -0.84 4.94
N ALA A 105 -11.66 -1.42 5.66
CA ALA A 105 -11.62 -1.36 7.12
C ALA A 105 -11.47 0.09 7.63
N GLY A 106 -10.62 0.89 6.99
CA GLY A 106 -10.45 2.31 7.29
C GLY A 106 -11.74 3.11 7.07
N LEU A 107 -12.39 2.90 5.92
CA LEU A 107 -13.64 3.59 5.57
C LEU A 107 -14.77 3.25 6.55
N GLU A 108 -14.93 1.97 6.95
CA GLU A 108 -15.92 1.57 7.95
C GLU A 108 -15.66 2.23 9.31
N LYS A 109 -14.41 2.29 9.74
CA LYS A 109 -14.03 3.03 10.96
C LYS A 109 -14.42 4.50 10.86
N LEU A 110 -14.08 5.16 9.75
CA LEU A 110 -14.37 6.58 9.53
C LEU A 110 -15.87 6.89 9.52
N LYS A 111 -16.71 6.00 9.00
CA LYS A 111 -18.18 6.16 9.00
C LYS A 111 -18.76 6.33 10.39
N GLY A 112 -18.19 5.64 11.38
CA GLY A 112 -18.62 5.70 12.78
C GLY A 112 -18.16 6.94 13.55
N LEU A 113 -17.24 7.75 13.00
CA LEU A 113 -16.65 8.90 13.67
C LEU A 113 -17.27 10.23 13.18
N SER A 114 -17.10 11.31 13.99
CA SER A 114 -17.53 12.66 13.64
C SER A 114 -16.65 13.72 14.33
N GLY A 115 -16.72 14.98 13.84
CA GLY A 115 -15.99 16.10 14.45
C GLY A 115 -14.48 15.85 14.50
N LYS A 116 -13.84 16.27 15.58
CA LYS A 116 -12.37 16.16 15.75
C LYS A 116 -11.85 14.71 15.69
N GLU A 117 -12.63 13.74 16.17
CA GLU A 117 -12.23 12.33 16.11
C GLU A 117 -12.20 11.83 14.67
N PHE A 118 -13.16 12.24 13.85
CA PHE A 118 -13.14 11.95 12.42
C PHE A 118 -11.93 12.59 11.74
N ASP A 119 -11.72 13.90 11.96
CA ASP A 119 -10.62 14.64 11.32
C ASP A 119 -9.27 14.02 11.61
N LYS A 120 -9.02 13.69 12.88
CA LYS A 120 -7.77 13.03 13.30
C LYS A 120 -7.63 11.64 12.67
N ALA A 121 -8.69 10.81 12.70
CA ALA A 121 -8.64 9.46 12.17
C ALA A 121 -8.46 9.44 10.65
N TYR A 122 -9.07 10.39 9.93
CA TYR A 122 -8.89 10.53 8.49
C TYR A 122 -7.44 10.89 8.15
N ILE A 123 -6.88 11.93 8.77
CA ILE A 123 -5.50 12.35 8.51
C ILE A 123 -4.48 11.26 8.92
N ASP A 124 -4.70 10.56 10.04
CA ASP A 124 -3.85 9.43 10.44
C ASP A 124 -3.92 8.28 9.41
N GLY A 125 -5.11 8.01 8.85
CA GLY A 125 -5.31 7.04 7.78
C GLY A 125 -4.60 7.42 6.48
N GLU A 126 -4.71 8.67 6.07
CA GLU A 126 -4.04 9.20 4.86
C GLU A 126 -2.51 9.13 4.99
N ILE A 127 -1.95 9.46 6.15
CA ILE A 127 -0.51 9.32 6.41
C ILE A 127 -0.08 7.85 6.27
N ALA A 128 -0.85 6.92 6.85
CA ALA A 128 -0.53 5.49 6.78
C ALA A 128 -0.63 4.95 5.34
N LEU A 129 -1.68 5.34 4.60
CA LEU A 129 -1.89 4.92 3.22
C LEU A 129 -0.77 5.44 2.30
N HIS A 130 -0.46 6.73 2.37
CA HIS A 130 0.58 7.33 1.53
C HIS A 130 1.97 6.73 1.83
N LYS A 131 2.33 6.49 3.11
CA LYS A 131 3.57 5.80 3.46
C LYS A 131 3.63 4.40 2.86
N LYS A 132 2.55 3.63 2.98
CA LYS A 132 2.46 2.27 2.40
C LYS A 132 2.57 2.30 0.88
N VAL A 133 1.85 3.21 0.20
CA VAL A 133 1.86 3.30 -1.27
C VAL A 133 3.23 3.73 -1.80
N ILE A 134 3.90 4.69 -1.15
CA ILE A 134 5.26 5.10 -1.52
C ILE A 134 6.24 3.93 -1.35
N GLU A 135 6.17 3.21 -0.23
CA GLU A 135 7.02 2.03 0.01
C GLU A 135 6.80 0.94 -1.05
N VAL A 136 5.53 0.64 -1.38
CA VAL A 136 5.18 -0.31 -2.45
C VAL A 136 5.70 0.18 -3.80
N ALA A 137 5.53 1.46 -4.13
CA ALA A 137 6.01 2.04 -5.37
C ALA A 137 7.54 1.89 -5.51
N ASP A 138 8.28 2.26 -4.47
CA ASP A 138 9.75 2.23 -4.49
C ASP A 138 10.32 0.81 -4.48
N ASN A 139 9.73 -0.10 -3.71
CA ASN A 139 10.31 -1.43 -3.49
C ASN A 139 9.70 -2.53 -4.37
N LYS A 140 8.50 -2.31 -4.94
CA LYS A 140 7.79 -3.35 -5.71
C LYS A 140 7.39 -2.89 -7.11
N LEU A 141 6.88 -1.66 -7.31
CA LEU A 141 6.37 -1.28 -8.63
C LEU A 141 7.51 -0.84 -9.56
N VAL A 142 8.28 0.17 -9.18
CA VAL A 142 9.35 0.73 -10.02
C VAL A 142 10.42 -0.31 -10.38
N PRO A 143 10.87 -1.21 -9.48
CA PRO A 143 11.84 -2.25 -9.84
C PRO A 143 11.30 -3.33 -10.78
N ASN A 144 9.98 -3.55 -10.81
CA ASN A 144 9.36 -4.65 -11.57
C ASN A 144 8.69 -4.20 -12.88
N VAL A 145 8.36 -2.92 -13.03
CA VAL A 145 7.72 -2.39 -14.24
C VAL A 145 8.62 -2.56 -15.45
N LYS A 146 8.05 -3.11 -16.54
CA LYS A 146 8.76 -3.37 -17.80
C LYS A 146 8.42 -2.34 -18.88
N ASN A 147 7.20 -1.82 -18.86
CA ASN A 147 6.80 -0.80 -19.82
C ASN A 147 7.32 0.58 -19.40
N GLU A 148 8.06 1.24 -20.29
CA GLU A 148 8.71 2.52 -19.99
C GLU A 148 7.71 3.67 -19.77
N GLU A 149 6.55 3.67 -20.41
CA GLU A 149 5.54 4.71 -20.20
C GLU A 149 4.86 4.54 -18.82
N LEU A 150 4.60 3.29 -18.40
CA LEU A 150 4.07 3.00 -17.07
C LEU A 150 5.12 3.36 -16.00
N LYS A 151 6.39 3.06 -16.25
CA LYS A 151 7.49 3.47 -15.37
C LYS A 151 7.58 4.98 -15.24
N ALA A 152 7.51 5.71 -16.36
CA ALA A 152 7.52 7.17 -16.36
C ALA A 152 6.34 7.74 -15.57
N LEU A 153 5.14 7.15 -15.67
CA LEU A 153 3.98 7.54 -14.88
C LEU A 153 4.23 7.35 -13.38
N LEU A 154 4.76 6.19 -12.96
CA LEU A 154 5.10 5.93 -11.56
C LEU A 154 6.11 6.93 -11.00
N VAL A 155 7.19 7.17 -11.73
CA VAL A 155 8.26 8.13 -11.35
C VAL A 155 7.70 9.55 -11.25
N LYS A 156 6.85 9.97 -12.19
CA LYS A 156 6.20 11.29 -12.19
C LYS A 156 5.23 11.45 -11.00
N THR A 157 4.52 10.40 -10.63
CA THR A 157 3.50 10.45 -9.55
C THR A 157 4.13 10.43 -8.16
N ARG A 158 5.29 9.80 -7.99
CA ARG A 158 5.95 9.66 -6.70
C ARG A 158 6.12 10.98 -5.91
N PRO A 159 6.67 12.08 -6.47
CA PRO A 159 6.80 13.34 -5.75
C PRO A 159 5.44 13.95 -5.35
N ILE A 160 4.36 13.67 -6.08
CA ILE A 160 3.00 14.10 -5.73
C ILE A 160 2.54 13.36 -4.47
N LEU A 161 2.76 12.04 -4.38
CA LEU A 161 2.45 11.25 -3.18
C LEU A 161 3.24 11.73 -1.95
N VAL A 162 4.52 12.09 -2.12
CA VAL A 162 5.34 12.67 -1.04
C VAL A 162 4.76 14.00 -0.60
N SER A 163 4.36 14.88 -1.53
CA SER A 163 3.72 16.16 -1.20
C SER A 163 2.37 16.00 -0.49
N HIS A 164 1.61 14.94 -0.79
CA HIS A 164 0.38 14.61 -0.06
C HIS A 164 0.70 14.20 1.38
N LEU A 165 1.68 13.31 1.56
CA LEU A 165 2.13 12.86 2.87
C LEU A 165 2.59 14.02 3.76
N GLU A 166 3.47 14.86 3.24
CA GLU A 166 3.98 16.04 3.96
C GLU A 166 2.84 17.00 4.36
N HIS A 167 1.87 17.19 3.47
CA HIS A 167 0.69 18.04 3.77
C HIS A 167 -0.17 17.41 4.88
N ALA A 168 -0.42 16.09 4.83
CA ALA A 168 -1.15 15.40 5.89
C ALA A 168 -0.42 15.45 7.24
N GLU A 169 0.91 15.26 7.25
CA GLU A 169 1.73 15.38 8.47
C GLU A 169 1.70 16.80 9.04
N LYS A 170 1.72 17.83 8.19
CA LYS A 170 1.54 19.22 8.60
C LYS A 170 0.17 19.46 9.25
N ILE A 171 -0.92 19.00 8.62
CA ILE A 171 -2.26 19.11 9.19
C ILE A 171 -2.32 18.40 10.55
N LYS A 172 -1.80 17.17 10.63
CA LYS A 172 -1.74 16.42 11.90
C LYS A 172 -1.09 17.22 13.02
N SER A 173 -0.02 17.95 12.74
CA SER A 173 0.69 18.76 13.75
C SER A 173 -0.14 19.92 14.32
N THR A 174 -1.16 20.35 13.59
CA THR A 174 -2.05 21.47 13.99
C THR A 174 -3.40 21.02 14.56
N LEU A 175 -3.80 19.75 14.30
CA LEU A 175 -5.02 19.18 14.87
C LEU A 175 -4.88 18.97 16.39
N LYS A 176 -5.72 19.68 17.15
CA LYS A 176 -5.75 19.64 18.63
C LYS A 176 -6.85 18.73 19.15
#